data_d96dcb7bb1c98a44be7c25d1dd6075a3
#
_entry.id   d96dcb7bb1c98a44be7c25d1dd6075a3
#
_cell.length_a   1.000
_cell.length_b   1.000
_cell.length_c   1.000
_cell.angle_alpha   90.00
_cell.angle_beta   90.00
_cell.angle_gamma   90.00
#
_symmetry.space_group_name_H-M   'P 1'
#
loop_
_entity.id
_entity.type
_entity.pdbx_description
1 polymer ?
#
loop_
_entity_poly.entity_id
_entity_poly.type
_entity_poly.pdbx_seq_one_letter_code
_entity_poly.pdbx_strand_id
1 'polypeptide(L)'
;DLGKANGLLNAAGWDTRGPDGIRQKDGQRLSIRVTYYSSGHNDRLVILAQEARKAGIELSLQLLDPSAAFKQILENKHQAAWMAWSGGGLSPRYWQFYHSDNAHKPQTNNVTNTDNPEIDAKIDAYRAATDKASRVKLARELEQLVFEQGSFIPTFKVPYTREAFWRWLKLPDFHGTRSTDSLFDPLGSTGGLFWIDSDEQQRVDEAKSHNKALDPVMIVNKRWATGDE
;
A
#
# COMPACT_ATOMS: atom_id res chain seq x y z
N ASP A 1 17.41 2.87 -11.15
CA ASP A 1 18.63 3.48 -11.68
C ASP A 1 19.82 3.13 -10.79
N LEU A 2 20.65 2.16 -11.23
CA LEU A 2 21.83 1.69 -10.48
C LEU A 2 22.92 2.74 -10.39
N GLY A 3 23.08 3.61 -11.39
CA GLY A 3 24.07 4.68 -11.37
C GLY A 3 23.77 5.68 -10.24
N LYS A 4 22.51 6.12 -10.17
CA LYS A 4 22.05 7.02 -9.10
C LYS A 4 22.15 6.37 -7.73
N ALA A 5 21.75 5.08 -7.61
CA ALA A 5 21.88 4.33 -6.36
C ALA A 5 23.33 4.23 -5.88
N ASN A 6 24.26 3.89 -6.77
CA ASN A 6 25.67 3.83 -6.44
C ASN A 6 26.23 5.19 -6.01
N GLY A 7 25.86 6.28 -6.71
CA GLY A 7 26.25 7.65 -6.34
C GLY A 7 25.79 8.03 -4.93
N LEU A 8 24.52 7.79 -4.61
CA LEU A 8 23.93 8.07 -3.29
C LEU A 8 24.59 7.23 -2.18
N LEU A 9 24.82 5.94 -2.43
CA LEU A 9 25.47 5.06 -1.48
C LEU A 9 26.92 5.47 -1.21
N ASN A 10 27.65 5.85 -2.25
CA ASN A 10 29.03 6.36 -2.09
C ASN A 10 29.03 7.67 -1.29
N ALA A 11 28.14 8.61 -1.61
CA ALA A 11 28.02 9.87 -0.87
C ALA A 11 27.66 9.67 0.61
N ALA A 12 26.93 8.60 0.93
CA ALA A 12 26.61 8.20 2.30
C ALA A 12 27.73 7.40 3.01
N GLY A 13 28.87 7.19 2.35
CA GLY A 13 30.04 6.48 2.90
C GLY A 13 29.94 4.96 2.82
N TRP A 14 29.02 4.42 2.02
CA TRP A 14 28.94 2.99 1.72
C TRP A 14 29.68 2.67 0.42
N ASP A 15 30.96 3.02 0.33
CA ASP A 15 31.79 2.96 -0.88
C ASP A 15 32.61 1.67 -1.01
N THR A 16 32.85 0.97 0.09
CA THR A 16 33.58 -0.28 0.12
C THR A 16 32.66 -1.47 -0.10
N ARG A 17 33.16 -2.51 -0.80
CA ARG A 17 32.40 -3.78 -0.99
C ARG A 17 33.17 -4.95 -0.43
N GLY A 18 32.47 -5.85 0.27
CA GLY A 18 33.00 -7.13 0.71
C GLY A 18 33.22 -8.11 -0.46
N PRO A 19 33.81 -9.28 -0.18
CA PRO A 19 34.11 -10.29 -1.20
C PRO A 19 32.85 -10.85 -1.91
N ASP A 20 31.69 -10.71 -1.32
CA ASP A 20 30.40 -11.11 -1.87
C ASP A 20 29.66 -9.97 -2.61
N GLY A 21 30.30 -8.80 -2.76
CA GLY A 21 29.80 -7.64 -3.46
C GLY A 21 28.86 -6.76 -2.64
N ILE A 22 28.55 -7.12 -1.39
CA ILE A 22 27.72 -6.28 -0.51
C ILE A 22 28.55 -5.15 0.07
N ARG A 23 27.97 -3.96 0.13
CA ARG A 23 28.63 -2.74 0.64
C ARG A 23 28.86 -2.81 2.14
N GLN A 24 29.92 -2.16 2.55
CA GLN A 24 30.32 -2.05 3.95
C GLN A 24 30.72 -0.62 4.29
N LYS A 25 30.46 -0.24 5.54
CA LYS A 25 30.87 1.02 6.14
C LYS A 25 31.25 0.76 7.59
N ASP A 26 32.42 1.20 8.01
CA ASP A 26 32.94 1.02 9.38
C ASP A 26 32.90 -0.46 9.87
N GLY A 27 33.21 -1.39 8.98
CA GLY A 27 33.14 -2.83 9.27
C GLY A 27 31.70 -3.41 9.30
N GLN A 28 30.68 -2.60 9.14
CA GLN A 28 29.29 -3.05 9.10
C GLN A 28 28.84 -3.31 7.67
N ARG A 29 28.15 -4.42 7.48
CA ARG A 29 27.57 -4.84 6.21
C ARG A 29 26.23 -4.13 5.97
N LEU A 30 25.99 -3.68 4.73
CA LEU A 30 24.70 -3.09 4.33
C LEU A 30 23.65 -4.20 4.12
N SER A 31 23.09 -4.65 5.22
CA SER A 31 22.06 -5.67 5.24
C SER A 31 20.80 -5.11 5.93
N ILE A 32 19.67 -5.21 5.27
CA ILE A 32 18.37 -4.69 5.74
C ILE A 32 17.38 -5.84 5.77
N ARG A 33 16.76 -6.07 6.92
CA ARG A 33 15.70 -7.05 7.06
C ARG A 33 14.36 -6.44 6.68
N VAL A 34 13.69 -7.05 5.69
CA VAL A 34 12.36 -6.67 5.22
C VAL A 34 11.33 -7.60 5.84
N THR A 35 10.55 -7.08 6.77
CA THR A 35 9.42 -7.80 7.39
C THR A 35 8.18 -7.71 6.52
N TYR A 36 7.48 -8.84 6.29
CA TYR A 36 6.24 -8.90 5.53
C TYR A 36 5.38 -10.08 6.02
N TYR A 37 4.09 -10.10 5.62
CA TYR A 37 3.11 -11.04 6.20
C TYR A 37 2.29 -11.82 5.17
N SER A 38 2.56 -11.65 3.89
CA SER A 38 1.85 -12.40 2.84
C SER A 38 2.82 -13.14 1.93
N SER A 39 2.71 -14.46 1.88
CA SER A 39 3.50 -15.31 0.96
C SER A 39 3.27 -14.97 -0.52
N GLY A 40 2.13 -14.36 -0.87
CA GLY A 40 1.85 -13.88 -2.22
C GLY A 40 2.81 -12.78 -2.71
N HIS A 41 3.65 -12.24 -1.82
CA HIS A 41 4.70 -11.28 -2.18
C HIS A 41 6.09 -11.89 -2.31
N ASN A 42 6.27 -13.20 -2.05
CA ASN A 42 7.59 -13.83 -2.04
C ASN A 42 8.37 -13.60 -3.33
N ASP A 43 7.80 -13.96 -4.48
CA ASP A 43 8.50 -13.86 -5.76
C ASP A 43 8.92 -12.42 -6.07
N ARG A 44 8.03 -11.48 -5.81
CA ARG A 44 8.30 -10.05 -5.99
C ARG A 44 9.42 -9.55 -5.10
N LEU A 45 9.41 -9.93 -3.83
CA LEU A 45 10.43 -9.52 -2.86
C LEU A 45 11.78 -10.17 -3.17
N VAL A 46 11.81 -11.41 -3.65
CA VAL A 46 13.04 -12.07 -4.11
C VAL A 46 13.65 -11.32 -5.29
N ILE A 47 12.83 -10.91 -6.27
CA ILE A 47 13.30 -10.09 -7.41
C ILE A 47 13.87 -8.75 -6.91
N LEU A 48 13.17 -8.06 -6.00
CA LEU A 48 13.65 -6.81 -5.42
C LEU A 48 14.97 -6.99 -4.66
N ALA A 49 15.13 -8.08 -3.91
CA ALA A 49 16.37 -8.40 -3.23
C ALA A 49 17.54 -8.65 -4.21
N GLN A 50 17.28 -9.33 -5.32
CA GLN A 50 18.26 -9.52 -6.38
C GLN A 50 18.66 -8.20 -7.05
N GLU A 51 17.70 -7.30 -7.31
CA GLU A 51 17.99 -5.98 -7.87
C GLU A 51 18.77 -5.10 -6.88
N ALA A 52 18.41 -5.10 -5.59
CA ALA A 52 19.12 -4.39 -4.55
C ALA A 52 20.60 -4.87 -4.42
N ARG A 53 20.81 -6.17 -4.59
CA ARG A 53 22.17 -6.77 -4.55
C ARG A 53 23.08 -6.22 -5.64
N LYS A 54 22.57 -5.85 -6.80
CA LYS A 54 23.37 -5.20 -7.87
C LYS A 54 23.96 -3.86 -7.40
N ALA A 55 23.25 -3.13 -6.55
CA ALA A 55 23.75 -1.92 -5.89
C ALA A 55 24.63 -2.20 -4.67
N GLY A 56 24.76 -3.46 -4.26
CA GLY A 56 25.51 -3.86 -3.06
C GLY A 56 24.69 -3.81 -1.77
N ILE A 57 23.37 -3.88 -1.85
CA ILE A 57 22.49 -3.93 -0.69
C ILE A 57 21.98 -5.37 -0.53
N GLU A 58 22.10 -5.92 0.64
CA GLU A 58 21.48 -7.19 1.01
C GLU A 58 20.10 -6.92 1.62
N LEU A 59 19.05 -7.46 1.01
CA LEU A 59 17.72 -7.51 1.62
C LEU A 59 17.47 -8.93 2.14
N SER A 60 17.40 -9.09 3.46
CA SER A 60 17.00 -10.34 4.10
C SER A 60 15.49 -10.35 4.32
N LEU A 61 14.80 -11.33 3.75
CA LEU A 61 13.35 -11.42 3.75
C LEU A 61 12.84 -12.17 4.98
N GLN A 62 11.95 -11.56 5.75
CA GLN A 62 11.34 -12.14 6.94
C GLN A 62 9.82 -12.21 6.78
N LEU A 63 9.32 -13.39 6.40
CA LEU A 63 7.89 -13.69 6.41
C LEU A 63 7.46 -14.02 7.84
N LEU A 64 6.46 -13.32 8.35
CA LEU A 64 5.85 -13.56 9.64
C LEU A 64 4.33 -13.78 9.49
N ASP A 65 3.72 -14.33 10.52
CA ASP A 65 2.27 -14.28 10.68
C ASP A 65 1.78 -12.82 10.66
N PRO A 66 0.61 -12.52 10.07
CA PRO A 66 0.11 -11.14 9.96
C PRO A 66 0.06 -10.40 11.30
N SER A 67 -0.41 -11.04 12.37
CA SER A 67 -0.50 -10.40 13.68
C SER A 67 0.87 -10.14 14.29
N ALA A 68 1.82 -11.08 14.13
CA ALA A 68 3.19 -10.94 14.60
C ALA A 68 3.94 -9.85 13.82
N ALA A 69 3.78 -9.80 12.50
CA ALA A 69 4.39 -8.76 11.67
C ALA A 69 3.87 -7.38 12.04
N PHE A 70 2.55 -7.23 12.16
CA PHE A 70 1.92 -5.97 12.51
C PHE A 70 2.35 -5.49 13.89
N LYS A 71 2.39 -6.39 14.88
CA LYS A 71 2.91 -6.09 16.21
C LYS A 71 4.37 -5.61 16.16
N GLN A 72 5.24 -6.32 15.44
CA GLN A 72 6.65 -5.94 15.29
C GLN A 72 6.80 -4.55 14.67
N ILE A 73 5.97 -4.23 13.66
CA ILE A 73 5.99 -2.93 12.97
C ILE A 73 5.53 -1.82 13.92
N LEU A 74 4.40 -1.99 14.62
CA LEU A 74 3.89 -1.00 15.55
C LEU A 74 4.75 -0.81 16.81
N GLU A 75 5.57 -1.79 17.16
CA GLU A 75 6.56 -1.69 18.23
C GLU A 75 7.91 -1.11 17.76
N ASN A 76 8.01 -0.63 16.52
CA ASN A 76 9.23 -0.09 15.91
C ASN A 76 10.44 -1.06 15.95
N LYS A 77 10.17 -2.37 15.84
CA LYS A 77 11.20 -3.45 15.87
C LYS A 77 11.60 -3.93 14.48
N HIS A 78 11.10 -3.33 13.43
CA HIS A 78 11.47 -3.62 12.05
C HIS A 78 12.61 -2.70 11.57
N GLN A 79 13.33 -3.12 10.55
CA GLN A 79 14.29 -2.27 9.82
C GLN A 79 13.63 -1.71 8.56
N ALA A 80 12.94 -2.58 7.82
CA ALA A 80 12.04 -2.22 6.74
C ALA A 80 10.80 -3.11 6.79
N ALA A 81 9.68 -2.64 6.30
CA ALA A 81 8.44 -3.39 6.23
C ALA A 81 7.82 -3.30 4.84
N TRP A 82 7.37 -4.43 4.32
CA TRP A 82 6.51 -4.46 3.15
C TRP A 82 5.06 -4.55 3.62
N MET A 83 4.32 -3.48 3.40
CA MET A 83 2.95 -3.39 3.88
C MET A 83 2.08 -2.59 2.91
N ALA A 84 0.77 -2.70 3.07
CA ALA A 84 -0.20 -1.91 2.34
C ALA A 84 -1.03 -1.09 3.33
N TRP A 85 -1.37 0.11 2.92
CA TRP A 85 -2.35 0.93 3.60
C TRP A 85 -3.63 0.97 2.78
N SER A 86 -4.76 0.72 3.41
CA SER A 86 -6.08 0.91 2.83
C SER A 86 -6.64 2.27 3.22
N GLY A 87 -7.51 2.79 2.36
CA GLY A 87 -8.24 4.02 2.65
C GLY A 87 -7.58 5.27 2.07
N GLY A 88 -7.96 5.58 0.86
CA GLY A 88 -7.76 6.89 0.26
C GLY A 88 -9.04 7.69 0.34
N GLY A 89 -9.29 8.39 1.43
CA GLY A 89 -10.38 9.36 1.50
C GLY A 89 -10.02 10.65 0.78
N LEU A 90 -11.02 11.51 0.56
CA LEU A 90 -10.82 12.86 0.02
C LEU A 90 -9.93 13.76 0.90
N SER A 91 -9.62 13.30 2.12
CA SER A 91 -8.82 14.02 3.10
C SER A 91 -7.74 13.10 3.67
N PRO A 92 -6.53 13.07 3.10
CA PRO A 92 -5.42 12.29 3.63
C PRO A 92 -5.11 12.63 5.10
N ARG A 93 -4.73 11.60 5.87
CA ARG A 93 -4.52 11.72 7.32
C ARG A 93 -3.04 11.82 7.65
N TYR A 94 -2.37 12.82 7.13
CA TYR A 94 -0.91 12.98 7.25
C TYR A 94 -0.43 12.96 8.70
N TRP A 95 -1.16 13.57 9.64
CA TRP A 95 -0.76 13.65 11.04
C TRP A 95 -0.50 12.27 11.66
N GLN A 96 -1.35 11.28 11.37
CA GLN A 96 -1.21 9.93 11.94
C GLN A 96 0.09 9.23 11.50
N PHE A 97 0.54 9.53 10.28
CA PHE A 97 1.59 8.77 9.63
C PHE A 97 2.94 9.47 9.63
N TYR A 98 2.95 10.79 9.72
CA TYR A 98 4.17 11.56 9.46
C TYR A 98 4.45 12.69 10.46
N HIS A 99 3.57 12.99 11.40
CA HIS A 99 3.84 14.03 12.41
C HIS A 99 4.70 13.47 13.53
N SER A 100 5.69 14.26 13.98
CA SER A 100 6.65 13.90 15.04
C SER A 100 5.99 13.53 16.37
N ASP A 101 4.80 14.06 16.67
CA ASP A 101 4.01 13.65 17.82
C ASP A 101 3.78 12.14 17.92
N ASN A 102 3.84 11.45 16.78
CA ASN A 102 3.63 10.01 16.67
C ASN A 102 4.94 9.24 16.40
N ALA A 103 6.06 9.94 16.24
CA ALA A 103 7.36 9.31 16.01
C ALA A 103 7.92 8.69 17.30
N HIS A 104 8.73 7.64 17.17
CA HIS A 104 9.43 6.97 18.26
C HIS A 104 8.53 6.45 19.40
N LYS A 105 7.24 6.32 19.12
CA LYS A 105 6.23 5.82 20.06
C LYS A 105 5.66 4.49 19.53
N PRO A 106 5.53 3.47 20.38
CA PRO A 106 4.87 2.23 19.96
C PRO A 106 3.37 2.47 19.73
N GLN A 107 2.77 1.60 18.93
CA GLN A 107 1.32 1.61 18.66
C GLN A 107 0.82 2.86 17.94
N THR A 108 1.67 3.51 17.14
CA THR A 108 1.29 4.60 16.23
C THR A 108 1.41 4.17 14.79
N ASN A 109 0.79 4.91 13.87
CA ASN A 109 0.91 4.66 12.44
C ASN A 109 2.14 5.34 11.79
N ASN A 110 2.90 6.12 12.56
CA ASN A 110 4.16 6.70 12.10
C ASN A 110 5.29 5.64 12.18
N VAL A 111 5.11 4.58 11.40
CA VAL A 111 6.01 3.41 11.38
C VAL A 111 7.38 3.71 10.77
N THR A 112 7.52 4.83 10.10
CA THR A 112 8.80 5.31 9.56
C THR A 112 9.57 6.18 10.56
N ASN A 113 8.99 6.46 11.71
CA ASN A 113 9.51 7.40 12.71
C ASN A 113 9.88 8.75 12.10
N THR A 114 9.04 9.24 11.21
CA THR A 114 9.19 10.57 10.62
C THR A 114 9.18 11.61 11.73
N ASP A 115 10.26 12.36 11.84
CA ASP A 115 10.51 13.39 12.82
C ASP A 115 11.20 14.57 12.10
N ASN A 116 10.38 15.34 11.38
CA ASN A 116 10.84 16.44 10.55
C ASN A 116 9.98 17.68 10.78
N PRO A 117 10.55 18.76 11.38
CA PRO A 117 9.81 19.97 11.69
C PRO A 117 9.16 20.66 10.50
N GLU A 118 9.73 20.52 9.29
CA GLU A 118 9.13 21.09 8.08
C GLU A 118 7.86 20.33 7.69
N ILE A 119 7.88 18.99 7.81
CA ILE A 119 6.71 18.14 7.58
C ILE A 119 5.63 18.46 8.62
N ASP A 120 5.99 18.60 9.89
CA ASP A 120 5.07 18.94 10.99
C ASP A 120 4.35 20.26 10.73
N ALA A 121 5.12 21.32 10.43
CA ALA A 121 4.55 22.63 10.14
C ALA A 121 3.57 22.59 8.94
N LYS A 122 3.88 21.80 7.91
CA LYS A 122 2.98 21.62 6.75
C LYS A 122 1.74 20.81 7.11
N ILE A 123 1.86 19.80 7.96
CA ILE A 123 0.72 19.01 8.46
C ILE A 123 -0.23 19.90 9.25
N ASP A 124 0.30 20.75 10.13
CA ASP A 124 -0.52 21.65 10.94
C ASP A 124 -1.21 22.70 10.07
N ALA A 125 -0.51 23.26 9.09
CA ALA A 125 -1.12 24.14 8.11
C ALA A 125 -2.22 23.46 7.30
N TYR A 126 -2.00 22.20 6.88
CA TYR A 126 -3.01 21.38 6.16
C TYR A 126 -4.26 21.14 7.02
N ARG A 127 -4.08 20.86 8.31
CA ARG A 127 -5.19 20.64 9.26
C ARG A 127 -5.98 21.93 9.53
N ALA A 128 -5.30 23.06 9.57
CA ALA A 128 -5.91 24.38 9.80
C ALA A 128 -6.60 24.95 8.55
N ALA A 129 -6.24 24.50 7.35
CA ALA A 129 -6.80 25.00 6.11
C ALA A 129 -8.29 24.67 5.97
N THR A 130 -9.12 25.69 5.72
CA THR A 130 -10.57 25.55 5.59
C THR A 130 -11.05 25.44 4.14
N ASP A 131 -10.28 25.97 3.19
CA ASP A 131 -10.62 25.92 1.78
C ASP A 131 -9.94 24.77 1.03
N LYS A 132 -10.61 24.28 -0.01
CA LYS A 132 -10.15 23.14 -0.80
C LYS A 132 -8.85 23.42 -1.54
N ALA A 133 -8.67 24.64 -2.07
CA ALA A 133 -7.50 24.96 -2.91
C ALA A 133 -6.21 24.93 -2.06
N SER A 134 -6.24 25.57 -0.89
CA SER A 134 -5.12 25.54 0.07
C SER A 134 -4.83 24.13 0.55
N ARG A 135 -5.85 23.32 0.86
CA ARG A 135 -5.65 21.92 1.26
C ARG A 135 -4.99 21.08 0.18
N VAL A 136 -5.43 21.23 -1.09
CA VAL A 136 -4.82 20.50 -2.22
C VAL A 136 -3.37 20.92 -2.43
N LYS A 137 -3.07 22.22 -2.33
CA LYS A 137 -1.70 22.72 -2.44
C LYS A 137 -0.80 22.14 -1.35
N LEU A 138 -1.22 22.24 -0.09
CA LEU A 138 -0.47 21.73 1.06
C LEU A 138 -0.30 20.21 1.00
N ALA A 139 -1.32 19.47 0.55
CA ALA A 139 -1.22 18.03 0.35
C ALA A 139 -0.12 17.66 -0.66
N ARG A 140 -0.05 18.35 -1.80
CA ARG A 140 1.01 18.10 -2.80
C ARG A 140 2.40 18.42 -2.27
N GLU A 141 2.54 19.51 -1.51
CA GLU A 141 3.82 19.86 -0.87
C GLU A 141 4.24 18.81 0.15
N LEU A 142 3.28 18.30 0.97
CA LEU A 142 3.53 17.23 1.92
C LEU A 142 3.94 15.92 1.22
N GLU A 143 3.23 15.53 0.17
CA GLU A 143 3.57 14.32 -0.60
C GLU A 143 4.99 14.40 -1.18
N GLN A 144 5.40 15.57 -1.66
CA GLN A 144 6.75 15.79 -2.15
C GLN A 144 7.79 15.66 -1.04
N LEU A 145 7.60 16.32 0.11
CA LEU A 145 8.51 16.24 1.25
C LEU A 145 8.66 14.82 1.78
N VAL A 146 7.55 14.09 1.95
CA VAL A 146 7.56 12.70 2.39
C VAL A 146 8.30 11.79 1.39
N PHE A 147 8.10 12.03 0.08
CA PHE A 147 8.82 11.29 -0.96
C PHE A 147 10.32 11.59 -0.94
N GLU A 148 10.74 12.85 -0.78
CA GLU A 148 12.14 13.26 -0.74
C GLU A 148 12.87 12.74 0.50
N GLN A 149 12.17 12.56 1.61
CA GLN A 149 12.73 11.94 2.81
C GLN A 149 13.19 10.49 2.58
N GLY A 150 12.59 9.79 1.61
CA GLY A 150 13.01 8.44 1.20
C GLY A 150 12.72 7.31 2.20
N SER A 151 12.05 7.60 3.31
CA SER A 151 11.67 6.58 4.31
C SER A 151 10.47 5.74 3.88
N PHE A 152 9.70 6.22 2.91
CA PHE A 152 8.56 5.53 2.32
C PHE A 152 8.78 5.34 0.81
N ILE A 153 8.83 4.08 0.38
CA ILE A 153 9.04 3.74 -1.04
C ILE A 153 7.72 3.24 -1.63
N PRO A 154 6.99 4.08 -2.40
CA PRO A 154 5.78 3.64 -3.08
C PRO A 154 6.13 2.62 -4.16
N THR A 155 5.40 1.51 -4.19
CA THR A 155 5.68 0.42 -5.12
C THR A 155 4.67 0.36 -6.25
N PHE A 156 3.46 -0.11 -5.98
CA PHE A 156 2.42 -0.22 -7.00
C PHE A 156 1.02 -0.16 -6.37
N LYS A 157 0.07 0.23 -7.19
CA LYS A 157 -1.36 0.07 -6.93
C LYS A 157 -1.97 -0.69 -8.10
N VAL A 158 -2.79 -1.70 -7.80
CA VAL A 158 -3.58 -2.38 -8.83
C VAL A 158 -4.72 -1.46 -9.25
N PRO A 159 -4.84 -1.10 -10.54
CA PRO A 159 -5.85 -0.14 -11.01
C PRO A 159 -7.22 -0.76 -11.27
N TYR A 160 -7.50 -1.92 -10.70
CA TYR A 160 -8.78 -2.60 -10.84
C TYR A 160 -9.08 -3.46 -9.60
N THR A 161 -10.35 -3.73 -9.38
CA THR A 161 -10.84 -4.72 -8.42
C THR A 161 -11.42 -5.90 -9.21
N ARG A 162 -11.18 -7.11 -8.74
CA ARG A 162 -11.79 -8.34 -9.28
C ARG A 162 -12.61 -8.97 -8.18
N GLU A 163 -13.87 -9.22 -8.47
CA GLU A 163 -14.79 -9.87 -7.56
C GLU A 163 -15.51 -11.01 -8.28
N ALA A 164 -15.69 -12.13 -7.57
CA ALA A 164 -16.51 -13.23 -8.02
C ALA A 164 -17.71 -13.33 -7.08
N PHE A 165 -18.88 -13.31 -7.64
CA PHE A 165 -20.12 -13.38 -6.87
C PHE A 165 -21.18 -14.19 -7.59
N TRP A 166 -22.16 -14.63 -6.82
CA TRP A 166 -23.27 -15.38 -7.36
C TRP A 166 -24.14 -14.51 -8.24
N ARG A 167 -24.59 -15.05 -9.37
CA ARG A 167 -25.37 -14.31 -10.37
C ARG A 167 -26.72 -13.77 -9.86
N TRP A 168 -27.21 -14.30 -8.75
CA TRP A 168 -28.41 -13.77 -8.09
C TRP A 168 -28.14 -12.55 -7.20
N LEU A 169 -26.89 -12.17 -6.97
CA LEU A 169 -26.56 -10.89 -6.37
C LEU A 169 -26.60 -9.83 -7.44
N LYS A 170 -27.45 -8.85 -7.28
CA LYS A 170 -27.62 -7.74 -8.22
C LYS A 170 -27.14 -6.45 -7.60
N LEU A 171 -26.51 -5.64 -8.40
CA LEU A 171 -26.00 -4.32 -8.06
C LEU A 171 -26.84 -3.26 -8.81
N PRO A 172 -27.02 -2.05 -8.26
CA PRO A 172 -27.63 -0.96 -9.01
C PRO A 172 -26.78 -0.60 -10.24
N ASP A 173 -27.41 0.00 -11.26
CA ASP A 173 -26.72 0.41 -12.48
C ASP A 173 -25.55 1.35 -12.20
N PHE A 174 -25.72 2.19 -11.19
CA PHE A 174 -24.67 3.06 -10.68
C PHE A 174 -24.17 2.55 -9.32
N HIS A 175 -23.12 1.75 -9.34
CA HIS A 175 -22.53 1.16 -8.14
C HIS A 175 -21.04 1.46 -8.04
N GLY A 176 -20.57 1.55 -6.79
CA GLY A 176 -19.18 1.85 -6.48
C GLY A 176 -18.79 3.29 -6.78
N THR A 177 -17.56 3.59 -6.47
CA THR A 177 -16.86 4.86 -6.72
C THR A 177 -15.47 4.57 -7.24
N ARG A 178 -14.72 5.59 -7.64
CA ARG A 178 -13.32 5.45 -8.03
C ARG A 178 -12.44 4.82 -6.94
N SER A 179 -12.86 4.92 -5.69
CA SER A 179 -12.10 4.42 -4.52
C SER A 179 -12.74 3.19 -3.87
N THR A 180 -13.71 2.55 -4.52
CA THR A 180 -14.37 1.35 -4.00
C THR A 180 -13.41 0.16 -4.05
N ASP A 181 -13.13 -0.42 -2.89
CA ASP A 181 -12.29 -1.61 -2.75
C ASP A 181 -13.11 -2.91 -2.86
N SER A 182 -14.37 -2.89 -2.40
CA SER A 182 -15.31 -4.00 -2.54
C SER A 182 -16.72 -3.48 -2.84
N LEU A 183 -17.40 -4.09 -3.81
CA LEU A 183 -18.77 -3.74 -4.20
C LEU A 183 -19.81 -4.24 -3.20
N PHE A 184 -19.45 -5.22 -2.38
CA PHE A 184 -20.35 -5.93 -1.46
C PHE A 184 -20.07 -5.63 0.02
N ASP A 185 -19.27 -4.65 0.35
CA ASP A 185 -19.09 -4.20 1.73
C ASP A 185 -20.22 -3.22 2.13
N PRO A 186 -21.26 -3.69 2.83
CA PRO A 186 -22.42 -2.86 3.16
C PRO A 186 -22.14 -1.84 4.27
N LEU A 187 -21.05 -2.02 5.01
CA LEU A 187 -20.64 -1.14 6.12
C LEU A 187 -19.41 -0.33 5.77
N GLY A 188 -18.74 -0.66 4.66
CA GLY A 188 -17.60 0.06 4.17
C GLY A 188 -17.98 1.46 3.70
N SER A 189 -17.05 2.40 3.83
CA SER A 189 -17.23 3.78 3.37
C SER A 189 -17.41 3.90 1.85
N THR A 190 -17.19 2.83 1.11
CA THR A 190 -17.15 2.79 -0.36
C THR A 190 -17.93 1.62 -0.96
N GLY A 191 -18.38 0.68 -0.16
CA GLY A 191 -19.14 -0.48 -0.55
C GLY A 191 -20.63 -0.19 -0.69
N GLY A 192 -21.36 -1.15 -1.23
CA GLY A 192 -22.54 -0.87 -1.89
C GLY A 192 -23.82 -1.46 -1.44
N LEU A 193 -24.82 -1.00 -2.13
CA LEU A 193 -26.14 -1.58 -2.13
C LEU A 193 -26.13 -2.77 -3.09
N PHE A 194 -26.71 -3.86 -2.64
CA PHE A 194 -27.03 -5.01 -3.49
C PHE A 194 -28.33 -5.65 -3.02
N TRP A 195 -28.94 -6.45 -3.86
CA TRP A 195 -30.11 -7.23 -3.51
C TRP A 195 -30.01 -8.65 -4.07
N ILE A 196 -30.86 -9.53 -3.56
CA ILE A 196 -30.99 -10.91 -4.02
C ILE A 196 -32.14 -10.98 -5.04
N ASP A 197 -31.82 -11.54 -6.21
CA ASP A 197 -32.79 -11.92 -7.21
C ASP A 197 -33.20 -13.38 -6.92
N SER A 198 -34.38 -13.57 -6.34
CA SER A 198 -34.86 -14.87 -5.89
C SER A 198 -35.12 -15.83 -7.05
N ASP A 199 -35.56 -15.32 -8.20
CA ASP A 199 -35.84 -16.16 -9.38
C ASP A 199 -34.53 -16.69 -9.97
N GLU A 200 -33.50 -15.84 -10.05
CA GLU A 200 -32.19 -16.27 -10.50
C GLU A 200 -31.50 -17.20 -9.49
N GLN A 201 -31.75 -17.01 -8.19
CA GLN A 201 -31.28 -17.93 -7.16
C GLN A 201 -31.89 -19.32 -7.34
N GLN A 202 -33.22 -19.42 -7.50
CA GLN A 202 -33.91 -20.68 -7.74
C GLN A 202 -33.37 -21.36 -9.01
N ARG A 203 -33.19 -20.61 -10.10
CA ARG A 203 -32.62 -21.13 -11.36
C ARG A 203 -31.24 -21.73 -11.18
N VAL A 204 -30.39 -21.12 -10.36
CA VAL A 204 -29.05 -21.66 -10.05
C VAL A 204 -29.14 -22.91 -9.20
N ASP A 205 -30.03 -22.97 -8.22
CA ASP A 205 -30.21 -24.14 -7.37
C ASP A 205 -30.78 -25.32 -8.16
N GLU A 206 -31.71 -25.09 -9.07
CA GLU A 206 -32.19 -26.11 -10.03
C GLU A 206 -31.08 -26.61 -10.94
N ALA A 207 -30.26 -25.71 -11.48
CA ALA A 207 -29.13 -26.10 -12.32
C ALA A 207 -28.11 -26.96 -11.56
N LYS A 208 -27.82 -26.61 -10.31
CA LYS A 208 -26.94 -27.39 -9.43
C LYS A 208 -27.52 -28.78 -9.14
N SER A 209 -28.82 -28.87 -8.82
CA SER A 209 -29.47 -30.17 -8.51
C SER A 209 -29.44 -31.12 -9.70
N HIS A 210 -29.44 -30.59 -10.91
CA HIS A 210 -29.37 -31.36 -12.15
C HIS A 210 -27.96 -31.46 -12.75
N ASN A 211 -26.94 -31.01 -12.02
CA ASN A 211 -25.55 -30.94 -12.49
C ASN A 211 -25.39 -30.23 -13.85
N LYS A 212 -26.18 -29.18 -14.07
CA LYS A 212 -26.19 -28.41 -15.31
C LYS A 212 -25.37 -27.14 -15.16
N ALA A 213 -24.41 -26.96 -16.05
CA ALA A 213 -23.65 -25.70 -16.12
C ALA A 213 -24.53 -24.56 -16.65
N LEU A 214 -24.39 -23.38 -16.10
CA LEU A 214 -24.93 -22.15 -16.62
C LEU A 214 -23.83 -21.37 -17.35
N ASP A 215 -24.23 -20.62 -18.39
CA ASP A 215 -23.27 -19.79 -19.13
C ASP A 215 -22.55 -18.80 -18.18
N PRO A 216 -21.24 -18.60 -18.33
CA PRO A 216 -20.50 -17.67 -17.51
C PRO A 216 -20.96 -16.23 -17.76
N VAL A 217 -21.05 -15.44 -16.72
CA VAL A 217 -21.33 -14.01 -16.80
C VAL A 217 -20.08 -13.25 -16.39
N MET A 218 -19.61 -12.38 -17.27
CA MET A 218 -18.50 -11.46 -17.00
C MET A 218 -18.99 -10.02 -17.14
N ILE A 219 -18.86 -9.25 -16.08
CA ILE A 219 -19.20 -7.83 -16.05
C ILE A 219 -17.91 -7.04 -15.99
N VAL A 220 -17.67 -6.16 -16.96
CA VAL A 220 -16.52 -5.26 -16.98
C VAL A 220 -17.02 -3.83 -16.88
N ASN A 221 -16.82 -3.22 -15.70
CA ASN A 221 -17.14 -1.82 -15.47
C ASN A 221 -15.90 -0.96 -15.72
N LYS A 222 -15.92 -0.11 -16.74
CA LYS A 222 -14.85 0.81 -17.10
C LYS A 222 -15.17 2.29 -16.80
N ARG A 223 -16.26 2.57 -16.13
CA ARG A 223 -16.74 3.96 -15.86
C ARG A 223 -15.66 4.85 -15.23
N TRP A 224 -14.80 4.27 -14.40
CA TRP A 224 -13.75 4.99 -13.69
C TRP A 224 -12.35 4.79 -14.29
N ALA A 225 -12.25 4.07 -15.43
CA ALA A 225 -10.95 3.69 -16.01
C ALA A 225 -10.30 4.83 -16.82
N THR A 226 -11.12 5.69 -17.41
CA THR A 226 -10.63 6.81 -18.22
C THR A 226 -10.77 8.11 -17.45
N GLY A 227 -9.72 8.90 -17.47
CA GLY A 227 -9.71 10.26 -16.92
C GLY A 227 -10.31 11.27 -17.89
N ASP A 228 -11.29 10.89 -18.69
CA ASP A 228 -12.01 11.75 -19.60
C ASP A 228 -13.13 12.48 -18.84
N GLU A 229 -12.75 13.56 -18.18
CA GLU A 229 -13.54 14.74 -17.89
C GLU A 229 -12.70 15.99 -18.15
#